data_3e0919650745c7a978affa953f2462c9
#
_entry.id   3e0919650745c7a978affa953f2462c9
#
_cell.length_a   1.000
_cell.length_b   1.000
_cell.length_c   1.000
_cell.angle_alpha   90.00
_cell.angle_beta   90.00
_cell.angle_gamma   90.00
#
_symmetry.space_group_name_H-M   'P 1'
#
loop_
_entity.id
_entity.type
_entity.pdbx_description
1 polymer ?
#
loop_
_entity_poly.entity_id
_entity_poly.type
_entity_poly.pdbx_seq_one_letter_code
_entity_poly.pdbx_strand_id
1 'polypeptide(L)'
;DYDAGDITVEFSAAPAAGKNIMIDAYMDSEEDPALINEVNFDIQAVPVTARAHPLRYTVSAQATLVASAHLDVDVNEVLTNIAAGAIKQERDVALVNMLVAAATHLDTLDFDLADSTVNYRNKRDRFADIELKVNEAQTKIQTVAGRGGVSFIVAGANAANCFRLVEGFEAAPEATNATVGPYKMGAIRNGTVPVICVPISRTLKADDFVIGFRGFQAGDSATVLAEWIPLYFTPLFEAPNLQNKRGLMSLYDMLTNRPEYLVSGKVKGYNA
;
A
#
# COMPACT_ATOMS: atom_id res chain seq x y z
N ASP A 1 -43.09 27.25 -24.65
CA ASP A 1 -44.15 26.44 -24.00
C ASP A 1 -43.47 25.64 -22.92
N TYR A 2 -43.73 25.99 -21.63
CA TYR A 2 -43.10 25.33 -20.50
C TYR A 2 -43.56 23.89 -20.30
N ASP A 3 -44.80 23.60 -20.62
CA ASP A 3 -45.38 22.26 -20.41
C ASP A 3 -44.87 21.23 -21.41
N ALA A 4 -44.45 21.67 -22.60
CA ALA A 4 -43.96 20.80 -23.65
C ALA A 4 -42.42 20.74 -23.73
N GLY A 5 -41.72 21.62 -23.01
CA GLY A 5 -40.26 21.77 -23.12
C GLY A 5 -39.81 22.34 -24.46
N ASP A 6 -40.73 22.87 -25.26
CA ASP A 6 -40.45 23.39 -26.60
C ASP A 6 -39.99 24.86 -26.54
N ILE A 7 -38.77 25.11 -26.98
CA ILE A 7 -38.20 26.42 -27.08
C ILE A 7 -38.08 26.80 -28.56
N THR A 8 -38.82 27.82 -28.95
CA THR A 8 -38.73 28.40 -30.30
C THR A 8 -37.96 29.69 -30.25
N VAL A 9 -36.80 29.75 -30.93
CA VAL A 9 -35.96 30.93 -31.02
C VAL A 9 -35.99 31.46 -32.44
N GLU A 10 -36.50 32.69 -32.60
CA GLU A 10 -36.54 33.38 -33.87
C GLU A 10 -35.38 34.39 -33.97
N PHE A 11 -34.53 34.22 -34.97
CA PHE A 11 -33.38 35.11 -35.20
C PHE A 11 -33.71 36.15 -36.27
N SER A 12 -33.32 37.39 -36.01
CA SER A 12 -33.48 38.47 -37.00
C SER A 12 -32.61 38.33 -38.25
N ALA A 13 -31.55 37.47 -38.14
CA ALA A 13 -30.69 37.04 -39.25
C ALA A 13 -30.20 35.64 -38.97
N ALA A 14 -30.00 34.85 -40.02
CA ALA A 14 -29.51 33.46 -39.87
C ALA A 14 -28.16 33.41 -39.15
N PRO A 15 -28.00 32.57 -38.13
CA PRO A 15 -26.70 32.40 -37.47
C PRO A 15 -25.64 31.95 -38.46
N ALA A 16 -24.38 32.38 -38.25
CA ALA A 16 -23.27 31.98 -39.09
C ALA A 16 -23.07 30.46 -39.06
N ALA A 17 -22.78 29.85 -40.20
CA ALA A 17 -22.59 28.40 -40.32
C ALA A 17 -21.49 27.91 -39.32
N GLY A 18 -21.78 26.82 -38.60
CA GLY A 18 -20.88 26.21 -37.64
C GLY A 18 -20.86 26.88 -36.25
N LYS A 19 -21.78 27.79 -35.93
CA LYS A 19 -21.97 28.30 -34.58
C LYS A 19 -23.01 27.50 -33.81
N ASN A 20 -22.67 27.12 -32.56
CA ASN A 20 -23.64 26.47 -31.68
C ASN A 20 -24.53 27.54 -31.02
N ILE A 21 -25.79 27.22 -30.92
CA ILE A 21 -26.77 28.01 -30.17
C ILE A 21 -26.76 27.42 -28.75
N MET A 22 -26.39 28.20 -27.75
CA MET A 22 -26.46 27.82 -26.34
C MET A 22 -27.71 28.47 -25.74
N ILE A 23 -28.44 27.68 -24.96
CA ILE A 23 -29.59 28.16 -24.21
C ILE A 23 -29.31 27.88 -22.75
N ASP A 24 -29.33 28.93 -21.94
CA ASP A 24 -29.32 28.81 -20.47
C ASP A 24 -30.77 28.84 -19.99
N ALA A 25 -31.18 27.74 -19.33
CA ALA A 25 -32.51 27.62 -18.75
C ALA A 25 -32.40 27.24 -17.28
N TYR A 26 -33.22 27.82 -16.45
CA TYR A 26 -33.39 27.36 -15.08
C TYR A 26 -34.43 26.24 -15.07
N MET A 27 -34.05 25.11 -14.48
CA MET A 27 -34.98 24.00 -14.29
C MET A 27 -35.85 24.28 -13.05
N ASP A 28 -37.17 24.15 -13.22
CA ASP A 28 -38.10 24.19 -12.09
C ASP A 28 -38.21 22.78 -11.48
N SER A 29 -37.49 22.56 -10.41
CA SER A 29 -37.47 21.29 -9.67
C SER A 29 -38.68 21.12 -8.75
N GLU A 30 -39.50 22.14 -8.55
CA GLU A 30 -40.71 22.04 -7.75
C GLU A 30 -41.86 21.43 -8.56
N GLU A 31 -41.89 21.71 -9.86
CA GLU A 31 -42.94 21.16 -10.79
C GLU A 31 -42.62 19.75 -11.25
N ASP A 32 -41.35 19.42 -11.50
CA ASP A 32 -40.92 18.05 -11.87
C ASP A 32 -39.85 17.49 -10.93
N PRO A 33 -40.25 16.70 -9.93
CA PRO A 33 -39.32 16.04 -9.00
C PRO A 33 -38.32 15.08 -9.68
N ALA A 34 -38.59 14.62 -10.92
CA ALA A 34 -37.69 13.75 -11.64
C ALA A 34 -36.41 14.46 -12.11
N LEU A 35 -36.38 15.81 -12.10
CA LEU A 35 -35.21 16.61 -12.39
C LEU A 35 -34.25 16.73 -11.21
N ILE A 36 -34.68 16.29 -10.00
CA ILE A 36 -33.83 16.28 -8.83
C ILE A 36 -32.94 15.05 -8.86
N ASN A 37 -31.62 15.29 -8.88
CA ASN A 37 -30.65 14.19 -8.81
C ASN A 37 -30.75 13.50 -7.45
N GLU A 38 -31.06 12.21 -7.44
CA GLU A 38 -31.07 11.39 -6.25
C GLU A 38 -29.69 10.81 -6.00
N VAL A 39 -29.20 10.94 -4.78
CA VAL A 39 -27.98 10.27 -4.32
C VAL A 39 -28.38 9.04 -3.56
N ASN A 40 -28.23 7.88 -4.15
CA ASN A 40 -28.46 6.60 -3.49
C ASN A 40 -27.20 6.16 -2.76
N PHE A 41 -27.34 5.75 -1.51
CA PHE A 41 -26.26 5.23 -0.68
C PHE A 41 -26.47 3.72 -0.47
N ASP A 42 -25.55 2.92 -1.01
CA ASP A 42 -25.54 1.47 -0.82
C ASP A 42 -24.40 1.06 0.14
N ILE A 43 -24.74 0.28 1.15
CA ILE A 43 -23.79 -0.24 2.13
C ILE A 43 -23.58 -1.72 1.85
N GLN A 44 -22.40 -2.08 1.37
CA GLN A 44 -22.02 -3.46 1.21
C GLN A 44 -21.15 -3.92 2.38
N ALA A 45 -21.62 -4.96 3.10
CA ALA A 45 -20.86 -5.61 4.15
C ALA A 45 -20.11 -6.81 3.59
N VAL A 46 -18.78 -6.80 3.71
CA VAL A 46 -17.94 -7.93 3.34
C VAL A 46 -17.53 -8.68 4.61
N PRO A 47 -17.95 -9.96 4.77
CA PRO A 47 -17.55 -10.76 5.92
C PRO A 47 -16.07 -11.12 5.83
N VAL A 48 -15.34 -10.95 6.93
CA VAL A 48 -13.94 -11.34 7.07
C VAL A 48 -13.82 -12.37 8.20
N THR A 49 -13.18 -13.49 7.94
CA THR A 49 -13.07 -14.59 8.91
C THR A 49 -11.66 -14.61 9.50
N ALA A 50 -11.55 -14.44 10.81
CA ALA A 50 -10.28 -14.49 11.52
C ALA A 50 -9.57 -15.84 11.33
N ARG A 51 -8.30 -15.82 10.96
CA ARG A 51 -7.43 -16.98 10.87
C ARG A 51 -6.40 -16.94 11.98
N ALA A 52 -6.15 -18.10 12.59
CA ALA A 52 -5.16 -18.23 13.64
C ALA A 52 -3.77 -18.48 13.03
N HIS A 53 -2.80 -17.69 13.48
CA HIS A 53 -1.38 -17.83 13.14
C HIS A 53 -0.61 -18.22 14.41
N PRO A 54 -0.54 -19.53 14.74
CA PRO A 54 0.12 -20.01 15.94
C PRO A 54 1.62 -20.19 15.73
N LEU A 55 2.39 -19.81 16.73
CA LEU A 55 3.82 -20.11 16.84
C LEU A 55 4.10 -20.69 18.23
N ARG A 56 5.01 -21.64 18.32
CA ARG A 56 5.44 -22.24 19.59
C ARG A 56 6.94 -22.29 19.64
N TYR A 57 7.51 -21.93 20.79
CA TYR A 57 8.90 -22.19 21.08
C TYR A 57 9.04 -23.14 22.27
N THR A 58 10.20 -23.80 22.32
CA THR A 58 10.56 -24.76 23.38
C THR A 58 11.98 -24.44 23.82
N VAL A 59 12.20 -24.39 25.12
CA VAL A 59 13.52 -24.19 25.71
C VAL A 59 13.75 -25.23 26.83
N SER A 60 14.95 -25.78 26.94
CA SER A 60 15.28 -26.68 28.04
C SER A 60 15.52 -25.93 29.34
N ALA A 61 15.10 -26.48 30.47
CA ALA A 61 15.36 -25.90 31.79
C ALA A 61 16.87 -25.72 32.04
N GLN A 62 17.69 -26.66 31.55
CA GLN A 62 19.13 -26.56 31.66
C GLN A 62 19.69 -25.32 30.92
N ALA A 63 19.21 -25.06 29.66
CA ALA A 63 19.64 -23.88 28.93
C ALA A 63 19.24 -22.57 29.63
N THR A 64 18.05 -22.53 30.22
CA THR A 64 17.58 -21.39 31.00
C THR A 64 18.45 -21.13 32.22
N LEU A 65 18.78 -22.18 32.99
CA LEU A 65 19.63 -22.08 34.18
C LEU A 65 21.06 -21.68 33.84
N VAL A 66 21.65 -22.25 32.80
CA VAL A 66 23.02 -21.90 32.38
C VAL A 66 23.08 -20.45 31.87
N ALA A 67 22.12 -20.02 31.09
CA ALA A 67 22.10 -18.65 30.57
C ALA A 67 21.90 -17.60 31.70
N SER A 68 21.00 -17.88 32.63
CA SER A 68 20.78 -16.98 33.78
C SER A 68 21.99 -16.92 34.70
N ALA A 69 22.67 -18.07 34.97
CA ALA A 69 23.80 -18.13 35.86
C ALA A 69 25.10 -17.54 35.29
N HIS A 70 25.33 -17.68 33.98
CA HIS A 70 26.59 -17.25 33.34
C HIS A 70 26.49 -15.98 32.52
N LEU A 71 25.35 -15.65 31.99
CA LEU A 71 25.14 -14.54 31.04
C LEU A 71 24.19 -13.47 31.59
N ASP A 72 23.56 -13.72 32.73
CA ASP A 72 22.51 -12.81 33.30
C ASP A 72 21.43 -12.46 32.31
N VAL A 73 21.03 -13.46 31.49
CA VAL A 73 20.01 -13.28 30.42
C VAL A 73 18.81 -14.17 30.70
N ASP A 74 17.61 -13.57 30.70
CA ASP A 74 16.36 -14.34 30.69
C ASP A 74 16.04 -14.86 29.28
N VAL A 75 16.34 -16.12 29.06
CA VAL A 75 16.12 -16.81 27.78
C VAL A 75 14.64 -16.79 27.36
N ASN A 76 13.71 -16.86 28.32
CA ASN A 76 12.29 -16.86 28.01
C ASN A 76 11.83 -15.50 27.49
N GLU A 77 12.37 -14.41 28.04
CA GLU A 77 12.09 -13.07 27.55
C GLU A 77 12.63 -12.87 26.13
N VAL A 78 13.90 -13.25 25.90
CA VAL A 78 14.54 -13.15 24.57
C VAL A 78 13.78 -13.95 23.54
N LEU A 79 13.43 -15.21 23.84
CA LEU A 79 12.66 -16.06 22.90
C LEU A 79 11.25 -15.53 22.67
N THR A 80 10.61 -14.95 23.69
CA THR A 80 9.30 -14.32 23.54
C THR A 80 9.37 -13.13 22.58
N ASN A 81 10.38 -12.29 22.68
CA ASN A 81 10.61 -11.15 21.80
C ASN A 81 10.94 -11.59 20.36
N ILE A 82 11.77 -12.61 20.20
CA ILE A 82 12.07 -13.19 18.88
C ILE A 82 10.80 -13.77 18.24
N ALA A 83 10.01 -14.53 18.99
CA ALA A 83 8.80 -15.16 18.49
C ALA A 83 7.71 -14.11 18.14
N ALA A 84 7.57 -13.05 18.95
CA ALA A 84 6.68 -11.93 18.64
C ALA A 84 7.13 -11.19 17.36
N GLY A 85 8.44 -10.99 17.20
CA GLY A 85 9.02 -10.44 15.98
C GLY A 85 8.75 -11.29 14.74
N ALA A 86 8.83 -12.64 14.87
CA ALA A 86 8.56 -13.55 13.77
C ALA A 86 7.09 -13.50 13.31
N ILE A 87 6.12 -13.46 14.23
CA ILE A 87 4.69 -13.30 13.90
C ILE A 87 4.43 -11.96 13.21
N LYS A 88 5.02 -10.87 13.73
CA LYS A 88 4.91 -9.56 13.10
C LYS A 88 5.46 -9.57 11.68
N GLN A 89 6.64 -10.15 11.48
CA GLN A 89 7.27 -10.27 10.16
C GLN A 89 6.41 -11.10 9.20
N GLU A 90 5.85 -12.23 9.64
CA GLU A 90 4.94 -13.05 8.83
C GLU A 90 3.73 -12.23 8.35
N ARG A 91 3.10 -11.49 9.26
CA ARG A 91 1.99 -10.61 8.95
C ARG A 91 2.36 -9.51 7.96
N ASP A 92 3.47 -8.85 8.17
CA ASP A 92 3.93 -7.75 7.32
C ASP A 92 4.28 -8.26 5.90
N VAL A 93 4.91 -9.42 5.79
CA VAL A 93 5.18 -10.08 4.49
C VAL A 93 3.88 -10.53 3.81
N ALA A 94 2.91 -11.07 4.56
CA ALA A 94 1.61 -11.44 4.02
C ALA A 94 0.86 -10.22 3.47
N LEU A 95 0.91 -9.09 4.16
CA LEU A 95 0.33 -7.82 3.70
C LEU A 95 0.99 -7.34 2.40
N VAL A 96 2.31 -7.37 2.30
CA VAL A 96 3.03 -7.02 1.06
C VAL A 96 2.63 -7.94 -0.08
N ASN A 97 2.55 -9.25 0.15
CA ASN A 97 2.13 -10.21 -0.88
C ASN A 97 0.72 -9.92 -1.39
N MET A 98 -0.17 -9.54 -0.50
CA MET A 98 -1.54 -9.14 -0.85
C MET A 98 -1.58 -7.83 -1.65
N LEU A 99 -0.80 -6.82 -1.25
CA LEU A 99 -0.66 -5.56 -1.99
C LEU A 99 -0.17 -5.82 -3.42
N VAL A 100 0.85 -6.66 -3.60
CA VAL A 100 1.38 -7.01 -4.93
C VAL A 100 0.33 -7.74 -5.75
N ALA A 101 -0.41 -8.69 -5.17
CA ALA A 101 -1.47 -9.41 -5.86
C ALA A 101 -2.63 -8.49 -6.27
N ALA A 102 -2.99 -7.52 -5.43
CA ALA A 102 -4.03 -6.55 -5.72
C ALA A 102 -3.61 -5.49 -6.76
N ALA A 103 -2.31 -5.19 -6.86
CA ALA A 103 -1.77 -4.15 -7.76
C ALA A 103 -1.79 -4.52 -9.26
N THR A 104 -2.48 -5.60 -9.64
CA THR A 104 -2.63 -6.03 -11.05
C THR A 104 -3.80 -5.35 -11.76
N HIS A 105 -4.59 -4.55 -11.07
CA HIS A 105 -5.80 -3.91 -11.63
C HIS A 105 -5.48 -2.80 -12.62
N LEU A 106 -4.41 -2.05 -12.40
CA LEU A 106 -3.96 -0.99 -13.30
C LEU A 106 -2.73 -1.44 -14.10
N ASP A 107 -2.50 -0.81 -15.26
CA ASP A 107 -1.34 -1.09 -16.09
C ASP A 107 -0.02 -0.91 -15.35
N THR A 108 0.90 -1.85 -15.55
CA THR A 108 2.23 -1.82 -14.93
C THR A 108 3.05 -0.66 -15.47
N LEU A 109 3.76 0.03 -14.57
CA LEU A 109 4.70 1.09 -14.90
C LEU A 109 6.12 0.53 -14.98
N ASP A 110 6.66 0.43 -16.19
CA ASP A 110 8.04 0.03 -16.37
C ASP A 110 8.97 1.25 -16.41
N PHE A 111 10.06 1.19 -15.67
CA PHE A 111 11.12 2.16 -15.68
C PHE A 111 12.41 1.49 -16.14
N ASP A 112 12.90 1.81 -17.35
CA ASP A 112 14.09 1.20 -17.93
C ASP A 112 15.32 2.09 -17.76
N LEU A 113 16.29 1.62 -16.97
CA LEU A 113 17.57 2.28 -16.77
C LEU A 113 18.52 2.10 -17.98
N ALA A 114 18.27 1.11 -18.85
CA ALA A 114 19.08 0.81 -20.02
C ALA A 114 18.58 1.47 -21.32
N ASP A 115 17.52 2.28 -21.25
CA ASP A 115 16.98 2.98 -22.42
C ASP A 115 18.00 3.96 -22.99
N SER A 116 18.50 3.66 -24.19
CA SER A 116 19.52 4.45 -24.89
C SER A 116 18.95 5.66 -25.64
N THR A 117 17.63 5.82 -25.65
CA THR A 117 16.97 6.91 -26.37
C THR A 117 17.12 8.25 -25.65
N VAL A 118 17.47 8.25 -24.37
CA VAL A 118 17.64 9.44 -23.56
C VAL A 118 19.11 9.60 -23.17
N ASN A 119 19.73 10.71 -23.59
CA ASN A 119 21.10 11.05 -23.22
C ASN A 119 21.15 11.68 -21.81
N TYR A 120 21.48 10.89 -20.81
CA TYR A 120 21.76 11.37 -19.47
C TYR A 120 23.25 11.70 -19.28
N ARG A 121 23.54 12.80 -18.62
CA ARG A 121 24.92 13.17 -18.28
C ARG A 121 25.53 12.21 -17.26
N ASN A 122 24.71 11.73 -16.32
CA ASN A 122 25.12 10.87 -15.22
C ASN A 122 24.09 9.77 -14.95
N LYS A 123 24.53 8.61 -14.47
CA LYS A 123 23.63 7.54 -14.00
C LYS A 123 22.69 8.03 -12.88
N ARG A 124 23.14 8.95 -12.03
CA ARG A 124 22.33 9.52 -10.95
C ARG A 124 21.09 10.27 -11.46
N ASP A 125 21.25 11.08 -12.50
CA ASP A 125 20.13 11.86 -13.06
C ASP A 125 19.06 10.94 -13.62
N ARG A 126 19.51 9.79 -14.17
CA ARG A 126 18.60 8.77 -14.68
C ARG A 126 17.79 8.07 -13.58
N PHE A 127 18.42 7.78 -12.44
CA PHE A 127 17.70 7.21 -11.30
C PHE A 127 16.64 8.18 -10.73
N ALA A 128 16.93 9.48 -10.76
CA ALA A 128 16.00 10.50 -10.28
C ALA A 128 14.70 10.56 -11.09
N ASP A 129 14.74 10.20 -12.38
CA ASP A 129 13.57 10.18 -13.28
C ASP A 129 12.50 9.14 -12.86
N ILE A 130 12.80 8.26 -11.93
CA ILE A 130 11.77 7.35 -11.36
C ILE A 130 10.62 8.15 -10.72
N GLU A 131 10.86 9.40 -10.33
CA GLU A 131 9.80 10.28 -9.82
C GLU A 131 8.72 10.56 -10.88
N LEU A 132 9.07 10.59 -12.16
CA LEU A 132 8.08 10.69 -13.25
C LEU A 132 7.09 9.53 -13.21
N LYS A 133 7.57 8.32 -12.86
CA LYS A 133 6.70 7.15 -12.70
C LYS A 133 5.78 7.26 -11.48
N VAL A 134 6.21 7.94 -10.43
CA VAL A 134 5.34 8.26 -9.28
C VAL A 134 4.23 9.22 -9.69
N ASN A 135 4.52 10.23 -10.52
CA ASN A 135 3.53 11.15 -11.05
C ASN A 135 2.56 10.46 -12.02
N GLU A 136 3.06 9.55 -12.86
CA GLU A 136 2.23 8.74 -13.75
C GLU A 136 1.29 7.82 -12.95
N ALA A 137 1.79 7.18 -11.89
CA ALA A 137 0.98 6.38 -10.97
C ALA A 137 -0.12 7.23 -10.31
N GLN A 138 0.22 8.44 -9.86
CA GLN A 138 -0.75 9.37 -9.30
C GLN A 138 -1.86 9.69 -10.29
N THR A 139 -1.51 10.00 -11.55
CA THR A 139 -2.49 10.29 -12.60
C THR A 139 -3.40 9.09 -12.87
N LYS A 140 -2.85 7.87 -12.95
CA LYS A 140 -3.64 6.64 -13.13
C LYS A 140 -4.64 6.45 -11.99
N ILE A 141 -4.19 6.58 -10.73
CA ILE A 141 -5.06 6.45 -9.56
C ILE A 141 -6.16 7.52 -9.60
N GLN A 142 -5.83 8.78 -9.88
CA GLN A 142 -6.79 9.87 -9.93
C GLN A 142 -7.82 9.70 -11.05
N THR A 143 -7.42 9.19 -12.21
CA THR A 143 -8.33 8.97 -13.35
C THR A 143 -9.38 7.91 -13.03
N VAL A 144 -9.00 6.83 -12.32
CA VAL A 144 -9.91 5.72 -12.02
C VAL A 144 -10.70 5.98 -10.73
N ALA A 145 -10.05 6.49 -9.71
CA ALA A 145 -10.65 6.69 -8.39
C ALA A 145 -11.36 8.03 -8.22
N GLY A 146 -11.16 8.98 -9.16
CA GLY A 146 -11.71 10.33 -9.10
C GLY A 146 -11.11 11.21 -7.99
N ARG A 147 -10.19 10.67 -7.22
CA ARG A 147 -9.54 11.31 -6.05
C ARG A 147 -8.24 10.63 -5.69
N GLY A 148 -7.48 11.28 -4.82
CA GLY A 148 -6.31 10.67 -4.23
C GLY A 148 -5.01 11.16 -4.83
N GLY A 149 -3.94 10.64 -4.27
CA GLY A 149 -2.56 10.88 -4.65
C GLY A 149 -1.72 9.71 -4.19
N VAL A 150 -0.43 9.76 -4.39
CA VAL A 150 0.47 8.74 -3.86
C VAL A 150 0.66 8.96 -2.37
N SER A 151 0.32 7.95 -1.57
CA SER A 151 0.46 7.99 -0.10
C SER A 151 1.60 7.12 0.41
N PHE A 152 1.98 6.07 -0.32
CA PHE A 152 3.08 5.18 0.06
C PHE A 152 3.66 4.45 -1.15
N ILE A 153 4.90 3.99 -0.99
CA ILE A 153 5.61 3.17 -1.97
C ILE A 153 6.17 1.95 -1.24
N VAL A 154 5.90 0.76 -1.78
CA VAL A 154 6.51 -0.49 -1.34
C VAL A 154 7.40 -0.99 -2.46
N ALA A 155 8.68 -1.18 -2.18
CA ALA A 155 9.67 -1.49 -3.21
C ALA A 155 10.60 -2.62 -2.78
N GLY A 156 10.99 -3.46 -3.75
CA GLY A 156 12.09 -4.40 -3.58
C GLY A 156 13.43 -3.67 -3.42
N ALA A 157 14.48 -4.38 -3.05
CA ALA A 157 15.76 -3.77 -2.67
C ALA A 157 16.37 -2.87 -3.76
N ASN A 158 16.34 -3.31 -5.03
CA ASN A 158 16.90 -2.54 -6.14
C ASN A 158 16.04 -1.31 -6.46
N ALA A 159 14.71 -1.49 -6.53
CA ALA A 159 13.79 -0.40 -6.77
C ALA A 159 13.84 0.63 -5.64
N ALA A 160 13.92 0.20 -4.39
CA ALA A 160 14.06 1.08 -3.24
C ALA A 160 15.32 1.96 -3.30
N ASN A 161 16.45 1.40 -3.76
CA ASN A 161 17.68 2.16 -3.98
C ASN A 161 17.54 3.23 -5.08
N CYS A 162 16.70 3.00 -6.10
CA CYS A 162 16.40 4.03 -7.10
C CYS A 162 15.65 5.21 -6.45
N PHE A 163 14.63 4.93 -5.63
CA PHE A 163 13.91 5.99 -4.92
C PHE A 163 14.77 6.79 -3.95
N ARG A 164 15.83 6.18 -3.40
CA ARG A 164 16.78 6.87 -2.52
C ARG A 164 17.55 7.99 -3.22
N LEU A 165 17.68 7.95 -4.54
CA LEU A 165 18.40 8.92 -5.32
C LEU A 165 17.54 10.09 -5.82
N VAL A 166 16.23 10.03 -5.59
CA VAL A 166 15.28 11.10 -5.92
C VAL A 166 15.59 12.33 -5.07
N GLU A 167 15.46 13.51 -5.69
CA GLU A 167 15.65 14.77 -4.99
C GLU A 167 14.60 14.95 -3.87
N GLY A 168 15.03 15.45 -2.71
CA GLY A 168 14.14 15.56 -1.54
C GLY A 168 13.87 14.25 -0.82
N PHE A 169 14.70 13.22 -1.04
CA PHE A 169 14.62 11.99 -0.24
C PHE A 169 15.18 12.21 1.17
N GLU A 170 14.37 11.91 2.17
CA GLU A 170 14.73 11.95 3.59
C GLU A 170 14.89 10.51 4.11
N ALA A 171 16.09 10.15 4.54
CA ALA A 171 16.35 8.82 5.08
C ALA A 171 15.73 8.65 6.48
N ALA A 172 15.07 7.52 6.71
CA ALA A 172 14.55 7.20 8.04
C ALA A 172 15.66 6.64 8.94
N PRO A 173 15.62 6.89 10.28
CA PRO A 173 16.57 6.30 11.23
C PRO A 173 16.58 4.77 11.20
N GLU A 174 15.46 4.15 10.92
CA GLU A 174 15.29 2.69 10.82
C GLU A 174 16.07 2.07 9.65
N ALA A 175 16.38 2.86 8.62
CA ALA A 175 17.17 2.38 7.49
C ALA A 175 18.62 2.01 7.87
N THR A 176 19.09 2.48 9.01
CA THR A 176 20.45 2.22 9.52
C THR A 176 20.47 1.02 10.47
N ASN A 177 19.33 0.67 11.06
CA ASN A 177 19.19 -0.46 11.97
C ASN A 177 18.77 -1.69 11.17
N ALA A 178 19.57 -2.75 11.25
CA ALA A 178 19.30 -4.02 10.55
C ALA A 178 18.03 -4.70 11.09
N THR A 179 16.87 -4.27 10.61
CA THR A 179 15.59 -4.87 10.95
C THR A 179 15.31 -6.02 9.97
N VAL A 180 14.93 -7.16 10.48
CA VAL A 180 14.53 -8.29 9.64
C VAL A 180 13.09 -8.06 9.18
N GLY A 181 12.86 -8.10 7.86
CA GLY A 181 11.54 -7.90 7.26
C GLY A 181 11.37 -6.53 6.57
N PRO A 182 10.14 -6.16 6.23
CA PRO A 182 9.83 -4.85 5.65
C PRO A 182 10.17 -3.71 6.62
N TYR A 183 10.85 -2.68 6.13
CA TYR A 183 11.22 -1.52 6.95
C TYR A 183 11.06 -0.21 6.15
N LYS A 184 10.82 0.89 6.86
CA LYS A 184 10.77 2.21 6.27
C LYS A 184 12.20 2.68 5.96
N MET A 185 12.54 2.78 4.68
CA MET A 185 13.85 3.25 4.24
C MET A 185 13.96 4.77 4.32
N GLY A 186 12.89 5.47 4.06
CA GLY A 186 12.82 6.92 4.05
C GLY A 186 11.50 7.42 3.50
N ALA A 187 11.50 8.66 3.05
CA ALA A 187 10.35 9.24 2.37
C ALA A 187 10.83 10.16 1.24
N ILE A 188 10.07 10.24 0.18
CA ILE A 188 10.26 11.19 -0.92
C ILE A 188 9.32 12.40 -0.75
N ARG A 189 9.49 13.42 -1.57
CA ARG A 189 8.69 14.65 -1.56
C ARG A 189 8.67 15.32 -0.18
N ASN A 190 9.87 15.56 0.36
CA ASN A 190 10.06 16.19 1.67
C ASN A 190 9.30 15.49 2.80
N GLY A 191 9.47 14.17 2.89
CA GLY A 191 8.91 13.37 3.98
C GLY A 191 7.44 12.96 3.82
N THR A 192 6.76 13.37 2.74
CA THR A 192 5.32 13.13 2.57
C THR A 192 4.98 11.70 2.16
N VAL A 193 5.78 11.08 1.28
CA VAL A 193 5.51 9.74 0.75
C VAL A 193 6.55 8.75 1.27
N PRO A 194 6.20 7.89 2.24
CA PRO A 194 7.11 6.89 2.78
C PRO A 194 7.44 5.81 1.75
N VAL A 195 8.72 5.45 1.70
CA VAL A 195 9.27 4.35 0.91
C VAL A 195 9.61 3.21 1.86
N ILE A 196 8.90 2.09 1.67
CA ILE A 196 9.06 0.86 2.45
C ILE A 196 9.87 -0.13 1.61
N CYS A 197 11.05 -0.50 2.11
CA CYS A 197 11.89 -1.50 1.49
C CYS A 197 11.51 -2.89 2.00
N VAL A 198 11.33 -3.83 1.06
CA VAL A 198 11.07 -5.24 1.35
C VAL A 198 12.24 -6.06 0.81
N PRO A 199 13.22 -6.39 1.65
CA PRO A 199 14.44 -7.06 1.18
C PRO A 199 14.20 -8.50 0.75
N ILE A 200 13.23 -9.19 1.37
CA ILE A 200 12.91 -10.58 1.10
C ILE A 200 11.40 -10.75 1.01
N SER A 201 10.92 -11.06 -0.20
CA SER A 201 9.52 -11.45 -0.45
C SER A 201 9.47 -12.55 -1.52
N ARG A 202 8.44 -13.36 -1.49
CA ARG A 202 8.20 -14.38 -2.53
C ARG A 202 7.56 -13.78 -3.79
N THR A 203 6.78 -12.74 -3.63
CA THR A 203 5.98 -12.12 -4.70
C THR A 203 6.60 -10.83 -5.21
N LEU A 204 7.14 -9.98 -4.34
CA LEU A 204 7.82 -8.75 -4.72
C LEU A 204 9.29 -9.05 -5.00
N LYS A 205 9.69 -8.98 -6.28
CA LYS A 205 11.09 -9.13 -6.68
C LYS A 205 11.89 -7.88 -6.30
N ALA A 206 13.23 -7.99 -6.31
CA ALA A 206 14.10 -6.88 -5.97
C ALA A 206 13.89 -5.63 -6.85
N ASP A 207 13.50 -5.84 -8.11
CA ASP A 207 13.29 -4.78 -9.11
C ASP A 207 11.85 -4.25 -9.15
N ASP A 208 10.92 -4.90 -8.46
CA ASP A 208 9.50 -4.54 -8.51
C ASP A 208 9.16 -3.51 -7.43
N PHE A 209 8.17 -2.67 -7.72
CA PHE A 209 7.61 -1.73 -6.76
C PHE A 209 6.08 -1.63 -6.89
N VAL A 210 5.43 -1.22 -5.84
CA VAL A 210 4.00 -0.93 -5.80
C VAL A 210 3.82 0.46 -5.20
N ILE A 211 3.07 1.30 -5.91
CA ILE A 211 2.68 2.64 -5.48
C ILE A 211 1.22 2.59 -5.11
N GLY A 212 0.86 3.17 -3.97
CA GLY A 212 -0.50 3.12 -3.50
C GLY A 212 -1.01 4.42 -2.89
N PHE A 213 -2.33 4.52 -2.89
CA PHE A 213 -3.08 5.55 -2.20
C PHE A 213 -3.79 4.96 -0.97
N ARG A 214 -3.80 5.74 0.11
CA ARG A 214 -4.56 5.46 1.32
C ARG A 214 -5.33 6.72 1.71
N GLY A 215 -6.65 6.64 1.76
CA GLY A 215 -7.52 7.67 2.28
C GLY A 215 -7.60 7.69 3.80
N PHE A 216 -8.39 8.60 4.34
CA PHE A 216 -8.56 8.78 5.79
C PHE A 216 -9.46 7.73 6.43
N GLN A 217 -10.42 7.18 5.68
CA GLN A 217 -11.37 6.18 6.18
C GLN A 217 -10.88 4.76 5.87
N ALA A 218 -11.25 3.78 6.69
CA ALA A 218 -10.92 2.37 6.46
C ALA A 218 -11.45 1.84 5.12
N GLY A 219 -12.64 2.29 4.69
CA GLY A 219 -13.21 1.97 3.38
C GLY A 219 -12.45 2.59 2.19
N ASP A 220 -11.55 3.52 2.44
CA ASP A 220 -10.80 4.29 1.45
C ASP A 220 -9.35 3.81 1.32
N SER A 221 -9.13 2.52 1.52
CA SER A 221 -7.82 1.88 1.39
C SER A 221 -7.88 0.70 0.43
N ALA A 222 -6.76 0.44 -0.24
CA ALA A 222 -6.65 -0.67 -1.19
C ALA A 222 -6.81 -2.03 -0.50
N THR A 223 -6.19 -2.17 0.67
CA THR A 223 -6.26 -3.37 1.50
C THR A 223 -6.56 -3.00 2.95
N VAL A 224 -7.29 -3.86 3.63
CA VAL A 224 -7.64 -3.70 5.03
C VAL A 224 -7.14 -4.91 5.81
N LEU A 225 -6.41 -4.66 6.88
CA LEU A 225 -6.04 -5.67 7.88
C LEU A 225 -7.12 -5.67 8.96
N ALA A 226 -7.85 -6.77 9.07
CA ALA A 226 -8.81 -6.99 10.14
C ALA A 226 -8.14 -7.84 11.23
N GLU A 227 -7.84 -7.22 12.35
CA GLU A 227 -7.13 -7.83 13.47
C GLU A 227 -8.06 -7.97 14.67
N TRP A 228 -8.32 -9.22 15.10
CA TRP A 228 -9.14 -9.52 16.26
C TRP A 228 -8.31 -9.61 17.52
N ILE A 229 -7.20 -10.34 17.44
CA ILE A 229 -6.25 -10.50 18.54
C ILE A 229 -4.86 -10.27 17.97
N PRO A 230 -4.21 -9.13 18.29
CA PRO A 230 -2.92 -8.78 17.74
C PRO A 230 -1.81 -9.75 18.16
N LEU A 231 -1.77 -10.09 19.43
CA LEU A 231 -0.83 -11.06 19.96
C LEU A 231 -1.32 -11.61 21.30
N TYR A 232 -1.45 -12.92 21.38
CA TYR A 232 -1.80 -13.63 22.60
C TYR A 232 -0.66 -14.57 22.99
N PHE A 233 -0.29 -14.57 24.26
CA PHE A 233 0.71 -15.44 24.83
C PHE A 233 0.06 -16.47 25.75
N THR A 234 0.38 -17.74 25.54
CA THR A 234 -0.02 -18.77 26.54
C THR A 234 0.86 -18.69 27.77
N PRO A 235 0.41 -19.17 28.92
CA PRO A 235 1.30 -19.41 30.04
C PRO A 235 2.46 -20.33 29.66
N LEU A 236 3.55 -20.29 30.43
CA LEU A 236 4.66 -21.22 30.28
C LEU A 236 4.21 -22.60 30.79
N PHE A 237 4.36 -23.62 29.96
CA PHE A 237 4.05 -24.99 30.31
C PHE A 237 5.34 -25.78 30.46
N GLU A 238 5.48 -26.46 31.58
CA GLU A 238 6.56 -27.44 31.80
C GLU A 238 6.14 -28.78 31.22
N ALA A 239 6.97 -29.31 30.31
CA ALA A 239 6.79 -30.66 29.78
C ALA A 239 7.53 -31.67 30.62
N PRO A 240 7.12 -33.00 30.60
CA PRO A 240 7.75 -34.03 31.41
C PRO A 240 9.25 -34.24 31.19
N ASN A 241 9.81 -33.74 30.10
CA ASN A 241 11.21 -33.85 29.72
C ASN A 241 12.05 -32.60 30.11
N LEU A 242 11.67 -31.88 31.15
CA LEU A 242 12.34 -30.66 31.62
C LEU A 242 12.45 -29.57 30.52
N GLN A 243 11.46 -29.50 29.67
CA GLN A 243 11.36 -28.48 28.64
C GLN A 243 10.22 -27.52 28.94
N ASN A 244 10.51 -26.24 28.91
CA ASN A 244 9.51 -25.19 28.98
C ASN A 244 8.99 -24.88 27.58
N LYS A 245 7.67 -24.85 27.43
CA LYS A 245 6.97 -24.56 26.18
C LYS A 245 6.06 -23.37 26.34
N ARG A 246 6.10 -22.45 25.37
CA ARG A 246 5.17 -21.34 25.30
C ARG A 246 4.66 -21.17 23.90
N GLY A 247 3.35 -20.94 23.77
CA GLY A 247 2.69 -20.63 22.52
C GLY A 247 2.41 -19.15 22.38
N LEU A 248 2.46 -18.68 21.16
CA LEU A 248 2.01 -17.36 20.77
C LEU A 248 0.99 -17.53 19.65
N MET A 249 0.02 -16.66 19.57
CA MET A 249 -1.02 -16.71 18.53
C MET A 249 -1.46 -15.29 18.19
N SER A 250 -1.65 -15.03 16.91
CA SER A 250 -2.32 -13.85 16.39
C SER A 250 -3.54 -14.28 15.58
N LEU A 251 -4.65 -13.57 15.71
CA LEU A 251 -5.86 -13.78 14.91
C LEU A 251 -6.10 -12.57 14.05
N TYR A 252 -5.88 -12.71 12.76
CA TYR A 252 -6.14 -11.68 11.77
C TYR A 252 -6.56 -12.29 10.43
N ASP A 253 -7.13 -11.49 9.60
CA ASP A 253 -7.28 -11.75 8.16
C ASP A 253 -7.14 -10.45 7.39
N MET A 254 -6.97 -10.55 6.09
CA MET A 254 -6.74 -9.42 5.21
C MET A 254 -7.75 -9.43 4.07
N LEU A 255 -8.22 -8.27 3.70
CA LEU A 255 -9.17 -8.08 2.61
C LEU A 255 -8.65 -7.06 1.62
N THR A 256 -8.76 -7.35 0.33
CA THR A 256 -8.60 -6.35 -0.73
C THR A 256 -9.93 -5.63 -0.91
N ASN A 257 -9.94 -4.32 -0.71
CA ASN A 257 -11.13 -3.48 -0.80
C ASN A 257 -11.18 -2.73 -2.13
N ARG A 258 -10.17 -1.90 -2.40
CA ARG A 258 -10.10 -1.08 -3.61
C ARG A 258 -8.77 -1.27 -4.34
N PRO A 259 -8.68 -2.30 -5.21
CA PRO A 259 -7.44 -2.59 -5.94
C PRO A 259 -7.04 -1.46 -6.91
N GLU A 260 -7.99 -0.63 -7.35
CA GLU A 260 -7.76 0.54 -8.21
C GLU A 260 -6.87 1.62 -7.57
N TYR A 261 -6.63 1.55 -6.27
CA TYR A 261 -5.72 2.47 -5.57
C TYR A 261 -4.25 2.02 -5.62
N LEU A 262 -3.94 0.92 -6.30
CA LEU A 262 -2.61 0.37 -6.40
C LEU A 262 -2.13 0.33 -7.85
N VAL A 263 -0.88 0.72 -8.05
CA VAL A 263 -0.18 0.62 -9.33
C VAL A 263 1.11 -0.14 -9.11
N SER A 264 1.32 -1.21 -9.86
CA SER A 264 2.60 -1.93 -9.87
C SER A 264 3.56 -1.34 -10.87
N GLY A 265 4.85 -1.50 -10.64
CA GLY A 265 5.88 -1.09 -11.57
C GLY A 265 7.13 -1.93 -11.41
N LYS A 266 8.01 -1.82 -12.40
CA LYS A 266 9.27 -2.55 -12.42
C LYS A 266 10.41 -1.67 -12.89
N VAL A 267 11.55 -1.76 -12.22
CA VAL A 267 12.82 -1.17 -12.63
C VAL A 267 13.57 -2.19 -13.46
N LYS A 268 13.90 -1.87 -14.71
CA LYS A 268 14.70 -2.68 -15.62
C LYS A 268 16.13 -2.15 -15.69
N GLY A 269 17.11 -3.01 -15.94
CA GLY A 269 18.49 -2.60 -16.17
C GLY A 269 19.27 -2.14 -14.93
N TYR A 270 18.83 -2.45 -13.71
CA TYR A 270 19.52 -2.03 -12.48
C TYR A 270 20.93 -2.60 -12.36
N ASN A 271 21.12 -3.87 -12.77
CA ASN A 271 22.39 -4.59 -12.72
C ASN A 271 23.08 -4.69 -14.10
N ALA A 272 22.67 -3.89 -15.08
CA ALA A 272 23.24 -3.87 -16.42
C ALA A 272 24.42 -2.90 -16.55
#